data_2e9c4db2612407e6b2e7bbecc30c31c4
#
_entry.id   2e9c4db2612407e6b2e7bbecc30c31c4
#
_cell.length_a   1.000
_cell.length_b   1.000
_cell.length_c   1.000
_cell.angle_alpha   90.00
_cell.angle_beta   90.00
_cell.angle_gamma   90.00
#
_symmetry.space_group_name_H-M   'P 1'
#
loop_
_entity.id
_entity.type
_entity.pdbx_description
1 polymer ?
#
loop_
_entity_poly.entity_id
_entity_poly.type
_entity_poly.pdbx_seq_one_letter_code
_entity_poly.pdbx_strand_id
1 'polypeptide(L)'
;KEGVDFLLPVGGGSVIDSAKAIGYGLANDFDVWDLYDHKNTAKACAPLGAVLTIAAAGSEMSDSSVITKDEGGIKRGYNSDLCRCRFAVMNPELTYTLPAYQTACGATDIMMHVMERYFVQDDTLELTDSMAEALIRTVMKNAPIALEDPENYQARAEIMWASSLAHNGLMNCGGPKGDWAC
;
A
#
# COMPACT_ATOMS: atom_id res chain seq x y z
N LYS A 1 -24.01 -15.80 -8.19
CA LYS A 1 -22.71 -15.76 -7.46
C LYS A 1 -21.90 -16.93 -7.97
N GLU A 2 -20.73 -16.65 -8.55
CA GLU A 2 -19.91 -17.63 -9.31
C GLU A 2 -19.08 -18.57 -8.40
N GLY A 3 -19.27 -18.55 -7.07
CA GLY A 3 -18.53 -19.39 -6.14
C GLY A 3 -17.04 -19.05 -5.99
N VAL A 4 -16.68 -17.76 -6.22
CA VAL A 4 -15.32 -17.27 -6.04
C VAL A 4 -14.96 -17.31 -4.55
N ASP A 5 -13.87 -17.97 -4.23
CA ASP A 5 -13.38 -18.20 -2.88
C ASP A 5 -11.99 -17.57 -2.60
N PHE A 6 -11.34 -17.05 -3.66
CA PHE A 6 -10.04 -16.38 -3.58
C PHE A 6 -9.90 -15.29 -4.64
N LEU A 7 -9.25 -14.18 -4.30
CA LEU A 7 -8.99 -13.05 -5.20
C LEU A 7 -7.48 -12.90 -5.44
N LEU A 8 -7.06 -12.74 -6.69
CA LEU A 8 -5.65 -12.50 -7.06
C LEU A 8 -5.53 -11.24 -7.92
N PRO A 9 -5.48 -10.05 -7.33
CA PRO A 9 -5.16 -8.84 -8.06
C PRO A 9 -3.73 -8.86 -8.60
N VAL A 10 -3.59 -8.49 -9.87
CA VAL A 10 -2.30 -8.30 -10.55
C VAL A 10 -2.24 -6.84 -10.97
N GLY A 11 -1.47 -6.02 -10.28
CA GLY A 11 -1.45 -4.58 -10.53
C GLY A 11 -0.81 -3.76 -9.41
N GLY A 12 -1.08 -2.47 -9.43
CA GLY A 12 -0.70 -1.52 -8.37
C GLY A 12 -1.77 -1.34 -7.31
N GLY A 13 -1.61 -0.32 -6.47
CA GLY A 13 -2.49 -0.03 -5.33
C GLY A 13 -3.97 0.01 -5.70
N SER A 14 -4.35 0.70 -6.77
CA SER A 14 -5.77 0.81 -7.20
C SER A 14 -6.42 -0.54 -7.50
N VAL A 15 -5.67 -1.47 -8.13
CA VAL A 15 -6.16 -2.82 -8.44
C VAL A 15 -6.29 -3.65 -7.17
N ILE A 16 -5.28 -3.58 -6.29
CA ILE A 16 -5.26 -4.31 -5.02
C ILE A 16 -6.37 -3.81 -4.10
N ASP A 17 -6.55 -2.49 -3.98
CA ASP A 17 -7.58 -1.88 -3.14
C ASP A 17 -9.01 -2.18 -3.65
N SER A 18 -9.20 -2.19 -4.97
CA SER A 18 -10.45 -2.64 -5.57
C SER A 18 -10.74 -4.10 -5.26
N ALA A 19 -9.72 -4.97 -5.31
CA ALA A 19 -9.89 -6.38 -4.94
C ALA A 19 -10.21 -6.56 -3.45
N LYS A 20 -9.62 -5.75 -2.56
CA LYS A 20 -9.99 -5.71 -1.13
C LYS A 20 -11.45 -5.33 -0.95
N ALA A 21 -11.92 -4.27 -1.66
CA ALA A 21 -13.32 -3.85 -1.64
C ALA A 21 -14.26 -4.98 -2.13
N ILE A 22 -13.89 -5.66 -3.22
CA ILE A 22 -14.63 -6.84 -3.71
C ILE A 22 -14.64 -7.94 -2.64
N GLY A 23 -13.51 -8.19 -1.98
CA GLY A 23 -13.39 -9.18 -0.91
C GLY A 23 -14.33 -8.89 0.27
N TYR A 24 -14.47 -7.63 0.65
CA TYR A 24 -15.47 -7.22 1.64
C TYR A 24 -16.90 -7.46 1.14
N GLY A 25 -17.22 -7.06 -0.09
CA GLY A 25 -18.55 -7.24 -0.67
C GLY A 25 -18.96 -8.70 -0.85
N LEU A 26 -17.99 -9.61 -1.05
CA LEU A 26 -18.25 -11.06 -1.12
C LEU A 26 -18.57 -11.67 0.25
N ALA A 27 -18.00 -11.13 1.31
CA ALA A 27 -18.04 -11.73 2.64
C ALA A 27 -19.05 -11.09 3.60
N ASN A 28 -19.75 -10.01 3.18
CA ASN A 28 -20.74 -9.31 4.00
C ASN A 28 -22.04 -9.08 3.20
N ASP A 29 -23.17 -8.89 3.91
CA ASP A 29 -24.50 -8.76 3.33
C ASP A 29 -24.99 -7.29 3.28
N PHE A 30 -24.10 -6.32 3.09
CA PHE A 30 -24.41 -4.90 2.95
C PHE A 30 -23.68 -4.29 1.75
N ASP A 31 -24.05 -3.08 1.36
CA ASP A 31 -23.33 -2.34 0.32
C ASP A 31 -21.91 -2.06 0.78
N VAL A 32 -20.90 -2.46 -0.01
CA VAL A 32 -19.49 -2.28 0.34
C VAL A 32 -19.14 -0.81 0.58
N TRP A 33 -19.81 0.13 -0.08
CA TRP A 33 -19.60 1.55 0.12
C TRP A 33 -19.92 2.03 1.55
N ASP A 34 -20.82 1.32 2.25
CA ASP A 34 -21.15 1.61 3.64
C ASP A 34 -19.95 1.47 4.59
N LEU A 35 -18.93 0.68 4.23
CA LEU A 35 -17.66 0.62 4.97
C LEU A 35 -16.89 1.94 4.84
N TYR A 36 -16.81 2.47 3.62
CA TYR A 36 -16.09 3.71 3.30
C TYR A 36 -16.87 4.96 3.77
N ASP A 37 -18.16 4.85 3.96
CA ASP A 37 -19.01 5.86 4.60
C ASP A 37 -19.05 5.74 6.13
N HIS A 38 -18.35 4.76 6.71
CA HIS A 38 -18.36 4.46 8.15
C HIS A 38 -19.74 4.15 8.73
N LYS A 39 -20.67 3.68 7.89
CA LYS A 39 -22.02 3.25 8.30
C LYS A 39 -22.06 1.80 8.79
N ASN A 40 -21.11 0.99 8.32
CA ASN A 40 -20.96 -0.40 8.68
C ASN A 40 -19.49 -0.73 9.02
N THR A 41 -19.29 -1.89 9.66
CA THR A 41 -17.98 -2.46 9.95
C THR A 41 -17.88 -3.85 9.34
N ALA A 42 -16.80 -4.15 8.64
CA ALA A 42 -16.58 -5.47 8.04
C ALA A 42 -16.43 -6.54 9.12
N LYS A 43 -17.12 -7.66 8.93
CA LYS A 43 -17.00 -8.85 9.80
C LYS A 43 -16.05 -9.89 9.20
N ALA A 44 -15.87 -9.87 7.89
CA ALA A 44 -15.00 -10.76 7.14
C ALA A 44 -14.56 -10.10 5.83
N CYS A 45 -13.54 -10.67 5.21
CA CYS A 45 -13.09 -10.36 3.86
C CYS A 45 -12.75 -11.69 3.16
N ALA A 46 -13.13 -11.85 1.91
CA ALA A 46 -12.68 -12.99 1.13
C ALA A 46 -11.15 -12.98 1.03
N PRO A 47 -10.47 -14.13 1.14
CA PRO A 47 -9.02 -14.17 1.12
C PRO A 47 -8.47 -13.69 -0.22
N LEU A 48 -7.37 -12.93 -0.17
CA LEU A 48 -6.70 -12.44 -1.36
C LEU A 48 -5.18 -12.56 -1.24
N GLY A 49 -4.52 -12.72 -2.39
CA GLY A 49 -3.09 -12.51 -2.58
C GLY A 49 -2.89 -11.38 -3.56
N ALA A 50 -1.66 -10.95 -3.79
CA ALA A 50 -1.36 -9.90 -4.76
C ALA A 50 -0.13 -10.23 -5.62
N VAL A 51 -0.14 -9.76 -6.87
CA VAL A 51 1.05 -9.68 -7.72
C VAL A 51 1.31 -8.20 -7.98
N LEU A 52 2.37 -7.66 -7.40
CA LEU A 52 2.67 -6.24 -7.43
C LEU A 52 3.37 -5.86 -8.74
N THR A 53 2.87 -4.83 -9.42
CA THR A 53 3.45 -4.31 -10.67
C THR A 53 3.96 -2.88 -10.57
N ILE A 54 3.73 -2.19 -9.44
CA ILE A 54 4.26 -0.86 -9.14
C ILE A 54 4.49 -0.71 -7.64
N ALA A 55 5.67 -0.27 -7.26
CA ALA A 55 6.02 0.05 -5.88
C ALA A 55 5.63 1.50 -5.57
N ALA A 56 4.73 1.71 -4.62
CA ALA A 56 4.27 3.02 -4.14
C ALA A 56 3.64 2.90 -2.74
N ALA A 57 2.32 2.82 -2.65
CA ALA A 57 1.55 2.85 -1.41
C ALA A 57 1.61 1.57 -0.54
N GLY A 58 2.33 0.52 -0.93
CA GLY A 58 2.44 -0.72 -0.13
C GLY A 58 1.11 -1.46 0.09
N SER A 59 0.17 -1.35 -0.84
CA SER A 59 -1.18 -1.92 -0.69
C SER A 59 -1.18 -3.44 -0.53
N GLU A 60 -0.20 -4.14 -1.09
CA GLU A 60 -0.01 -5.59 -0.99
C GLU A 60 0.26 -6.07 0.44
N MET A 61 0.67 -5.18 1.35
CA MET A 61 1.00 -5.50 2.74
C MET A 61 0.23 -4.67 3.76
N SER A 62 -0.55 -3.68 3.32
CA SER A 62 -1.31 -2.78 4.19
C SER A 62 -2.68 -3.34 4.58
N ASP A 63 -3.24 -2.81 5.67
CA ASP A 63 -4.62 -3.00 6.12
C ASP A 63 -5.61 -2.02 5.47
N SER A 64 -5.12 -1.17 4.58
CA SER A 64 -5.89 -0.10 3.94
C SER A 64 -6.46 -0.53 2.59
N SER A 65 -7.64 -0.03 2.28
CA SER A 65 -8.26 -0.08 0.95
C SER A 65 -8.85 1.29 0.66
N VAL A 66 -8.41 1.92 -0.43
CA VAL A 66 -8.85 3.25 -0.86
C VAL A 66 -9.50 3.14 -2.22
N ILE A 67 -10.78 3.48 -2.32
CA ILE A 67 -11.52 3.44 -3.58
C ILE A 67 -12.21 4.77 -3.88
N THR A 68 -12.53 4.97 -5.14
CA THR A 68 -13.28 6.15 -5.58
C THR A 68 -14.66 5.70 -6.06
N LYS A 69 -15.71 6.34 -5.55
CA LYS A 69 -17.08 6.20 -6.05
C LYS A 69 -17.21 7.09 -7.28
N ASP A 70 -17.59 6.52 -8.42
CA ASP A 70 -17.72 7.26 -9.68
C ASP A 70 -18.77 8.38 -9.56
N GLU A 71 -19.88 8.10 -8.87
CA GLU A 71 -20.89 9.09 -8.57
C GLU A 71 -20.33 10.13 -7.59
N GLY A 72 -20.04 11.31 -8.10
CA GLY A 72 -19.48 12.43 -7.33
C GLY A 72 -17.97 12.43 -7.18
N GLY A 73 -17.24 11.45 -7.72
CA GLY A 73 -15.78 11.38 -7.64
C GLY A 73 -15.23 11.29 -6.20
N ILE A 74 -15.99 10.67 -5.30
CA ILE A 74 -15.67 10.65 -3.86
C ILE A 74 -14.64 9.55 -3.58
N LYS A 75 -13.42 9.94 -3.18
CA LYS A 75 -12.35 9.01 -2.78
C LYS A 75 -12.35 8.85 -1.25
N ARG A 76 -12.40 7.61 -0.77
CA ARG A 76 -12.39 7.27 0.67
C ARG A 76 -11.61 6.01 0.95
N GLY A 77 -11.06 5.93 2.17
CA GLY A 77 -10.35 4.76 2.70
C GLY A 77 -11.15 4.02 3.75
N TYR A 78 -10.87 2.72 3.86
CA TYR A 78 -11.31 1.87 4.95
C TYR A 78 -10.16 0.97 5.39
N ASN A 79 -9.87 0.91 6.69
CA ASN A 79 -8.75 0.18 7.26
C ASN A 79 -9.25 -0.99 8.11
N SER A 80 -8.73 -2.18 7.83
CA SER A 80 -8.99 -3.38 8.64
C SER A 80 -7.99 -4.48 8.31
N ASP A 81 -7.43 -5.13 9.31
CA ASP A 81 -6.53 -6.29 9.12
C ASP A 81 -7.17 -7.47 8.36
N LEU A 82 -8.50 -7.49 8.26
CA LEU A 82 -9.23 -8.52 7.52
C LEU A 82 -8.87 -8.58 6.03
N CYS A 83 -8.47 -7.45 5.42
CA CYS A 83 -8.14 -7.37 4.00
C CYS A 83 -6.65 -7.53 3.68
N ARG A 84 -5.79 -7.80 4.67
CA ARG A 84 -4.38 -8.05 4.38
C ARG A 84 -4.21 -9.25 3.47
N CYS A 85 -3.39 -9.09 2.43
CA CYS A 85 -3.08 -10.16 1.50
C CYS A 85 -2.44 -11.34 2.24
N ARG A 86 -2.83 -12.57 1.87
CA ARG A 86 -2.25 -13.81 2.41
C ARG A 86 -0.82 -14.02 1.94
N PHE A 87 -0.49 -13.51 0.75
CA PHE A 87 0.84 -13.45 0.18
C PHE A 87 0.91 -12.29 -0.82
N ALA A 88 2.13 -11.86 -1.13
CA ALA A 88 2.42 -10.94 -2.22
C ALA A 88 3.56 -11.49 -3.08
N VAL A 89 3.35 -11.56 -4.40
CA VAL A 89 4.41 -11.82 -5.36
C VAL A 89 5.04 -10.49 -5.73
N MET A 90 6.29 -10.32 -5.36
CA MET A 90 7.03 -9.08 -5.48
C MET A 90 8.26 -9.31 -6.38
N ASN A 91 8.05 -9.40 -7.69
CA ASN A 91 9.13 -9.51 -8.67
C ASN A 91 9.49 -8.11 -9.21
N PRO A 92 10.69 -7.58 -8.93
CA PRO A 92 11.13 -6.27 -9.41
C PRO A 92 11.06 -6.10 -10.93
N GLU A 93 11.26 -7.17 -11.70
CA GLU A 93 11.19 -7.15 -13.16
C GLU A 93 9.83 -6.70 -13.69
N LEU A 94 8.75 -6.93 -12.95
CA LEU A 94 7.41 -6.46 -13.34
C LEU A 94 7.28 -4.93 -13.33
N THR A 95 8.27 -4.23 -12.78
CA THR A 95 8.29 -2.76 -12.74
C THR A 95 9.18 -2.12 -13.82
N TYR A 96 9.89 -2.91 -14.63
CA TYR A 96 10.84 -2.40 -15.62
C TYR A 96 10.19 -1.53 -16.71
N THR A 97 8.94 -1.85 -17.06
CA THR A 97 8.19 -1.14 -18.11
C THR A 97 7.46 0.11 -17.59
N LEU A 98 7.59 0.44 -16.30
CA LEU A 98 6.97 1.63 -15.76
C LEU A 98 7.60 2.90 -16.34
N PRO A 99 6.78 3.89 -16.77
CA PRO A 99 7.30 5.19 -17.14
C PRO A 99 8.10 5.83 -16.00
N ALA A 100 9.16 6.57 -16.32
CA ALA A 100 10.02 7.24 -15.34
C ALA A 100 9.22 8.10 -14.35
N TYR A 101 8.20 8.81 -14.84
CA TYR A 101 7.30 9.60 -13.99
C TYR A 101 6.60 8.75 -12.94
N GLN A 102 6.09 7.56 -13.28
CA GLN A 102 5.43 6.66 -12.32
C GLN A 102 6.42 6.10 -11.29
N THR A 103 7.65 5.81 -11.70
CA THR A 103 8.71 5.40 -10.78
C THR A 103 9.03 6.52 -9.78
N ALA A 104 9.15 7.78 -10.24
CA ALA A 104 9.39 8.92 -9.38
C ALA A 104 8.23 9.20 -8.43
N CYS A 105 6.98 9.13 -8.92
CA CYS A 105 5.79 9.25 -8.08
C CYS A 105 5.76 8.17 -6.99
N GLY A 106 6.01 6.91 -7.35
CA GLY A 106 6.04 5.81 -6.38
C GLY A 106 7.12 6.00 -5.30
N ALA A 107 8.33 6.39 -5.69
CA ALA A 107 9.39 6.68 -4.74
C ALA A 107 9.03 7.85 -3.78
N THR A 108 8.38 8.89 -4.31
CA THR A 108 7.90 10.01 -3.50
C THR A 108 6.81 9.58 -2.53
N ASP A 109 5.86 8.78 -2.99
CA ASP A 109 4.75 8.24 -2.18
C ASP A 109 5.27 7.40 -1.01
N ILE A 110 6.25 6.52 -1.25
CA ILE A 110 6.92 5.75 -0.21
C ILE A 110 7.51 6.67 0.87
N MET A 111 8.25 7.71 0.45
CA MET A 111 8.86 8.65 1.40
C MET A 111 7.81 9.45 2.16
N MET A 112 6.72 9.85 1.50
CA MET A 112 5.62 10.58 2.16
C MET A 112 4.96 9.73 3.24
N HIS A 113 4.65 8.48 2.97
CA HIS A 113 4.10 7.56 3.96
C HIS A 113 5.01 7.39 5.19
N VAL A 114 6.33 7.35 5.00
CA VAL A 114 7.28 7.28 6.11
C VAL A 114 7.33 8.61 6.88
N MET A 115 7.39 9.74 6.17
CA MET A 115 7.45 11.06 6.79
C MET A 115 6.20 11.40 7.60
N GLU A 116 5.02 11.00 7.15
CA GLU A 116 3.77 11.17 7.90
C GLU A 116 3.84 10.51 9.29
N ARG A 117 4.49 9.36 9.37
CA ARG A 117 4.67 8.60 10.61
C ARG A 117 5.82 9.11 11.46
N TYR A 118 6.86 9.61 10.80
CA TYR A 118 8.06 10.14 11.45
C TYR A 118 7.82 11.50 12.11
N PHE A 119 7.04 12.40 11.48
CA PHE A 119 6.79 13.74 11.97
C PHE A 119 5.63 13.85 12.97
N VAL A 120 5.27 12.77 13.63
CA VAL A 120 4.34 12.83 14.76
C VAL A 120 5.03 13.46 15.97
N GLN A 121 4.28 14.28 16.72
CA GLN A 121 4.79 14.94 17.92
C GLN A 121 4.71 13.97 19.11
N ASP A 122 5.69 13.09 19.21
CA ASP A 122 5.78 12.16 20.35
C ASP A 122 7.21 12.09 20.88
N ASP A 123 7.34 11.52 22.07
CA ASP A 123 8.63 11.23 22.65
C ASP A 123 9.40 10.21 21.80
N THR A 124 10.71 10.26 21.85
CA THR A 124 11.65 9.52 21.02
C THR A 124 11.32 8.03 20.91
N LEU A 125 11.03 7.61 19.69
CA LEU A 125 10.89 6.20 19.29
C LEU A 125 12.18 5.75 18.58
N GLU A 126 13.30 5.76 19.29
CA GLU A 126 14.67 5.66 18.73
C GLU A 126 14.80 4.58 17.65
N LEU A 127 14.29 3.37 17.90
CA LEU A 127 14.38 2.28 16.92
C LEU A 127 13.49 2.51 15.70
N THR A 128 12.24 2.92 15.92
CA THR A 128 11.26 3.18 14.84
C THR A 128 11.74 4.34 13.96
N ASP A 129 12.22 5.42 14.58
CA ASP A 129 12.76 6.58 13.88
C ASP A 129 14.00 6.22 13.07
N SER A 130 14.93 5.43 13.64
CA SER A 130 16.12 4.96 12.94
C SER A 130 15.77 4.09 11.72
N MET A 131 14.75 3.24 11.82
CA MET A 131 14.24 2.44 10.70
C MET A 131 13.62 3.33 9.62
N ALA A 132 12.80 4.30 10.00
CA ALA A 132 12.18 5.26 9.09
C ALA A 132 13.23 6.05 8.30
N GLU A 133 14.25 6.59 8.99
CA GLU A 133 15.36 7.28 8.35
C GLU A 133 16.16 6.36 7.40
N ALA A 134 16.42 5.12 7.80
CA ALA A 134 17.11 4.16 6.95
C ALA A 134 16.32 3.86 5.68
N LEU A 135 15.00 3.73 5.78
CA LEU A 135 14.10 3.51 4.65
C LEU A 135 14.12 4.71 3.70
N ILE A 136 13.98 5.93 4.20
CA ILE A 136 14.05 7.16 3.38
C ILE A 136 15.41 7.23 2.66
N ARG A 137 16.53 7.02 3.36
CA ARG A 137 17.86 7.00 2.74
C ARG A 137 17.99 5.95 1.64
N THR A 138 17.39 4.77 1.83
CA THR A 138 17.37 3.69 0.83
C THR A 138 16.62 4.12 -0.42
N VAL A 139 15.43 4.73 -0.28
CA VAL A 139 14.66 5.22 -1.42
C VAL A 139 15.39 6.35 -2.13
N MET A 140 15.93 7.34 -1.40
CA MET A 140 16.70 8.45 -1.96
C MET A 140 17.92 7.99 -2.77
N LYS A 141 18.55 6.90 -2.36
CA LYS A 141 19.71 6.31 -3.07
C LYS A 141 19.27 5.57 -4.33
N ASN A 142 18.22 4.76 -4.25
CA ASN A 142 17.86 3.83 -5.31
C ASN A 142 16.90 4.41 -6.37
N ALA A 143 16.10 5.42 -6.02
CA ALA A 143 15.18 6.02 -6.98
C ALA A 143 15.90 6.68 -8.19
N PRO A 144 16.97 7.49 -8.01
CA PRO A 144 17.74 8.01 -9.14
C PRO A 144 18.33 6.89 -10.02
N ILE A 145 18.86 5.82 -9.41
CA ILE A 145 19.42 4.67 -10.14
C ILE A 145 18.35 4.01 -11.00
N ALA A 146 17.15 3.76 -10.45
CA ALA A 146 16.05 3.16 -11.19
C ALA A 146 15.46 4.09 -12.28
N LEU A 147 15.68 5.41 -12.18
CA LEU A 147 15.29 6.38 -13.20
C LEU A 147 16.30 6.43 -14.36
N GLU A 148 17.60 6.31 -14.07
CA GLU A 148 18.67 6.27 -15.09
C GLU A 148 18.73 4.91 -15.78
N ASP A 149 18.58 3.82 -15.02
CA ASP A 149 18.60 2.44 -15.51
C ASP A 149 17.31 1.73 -15.07
N PRO A 150 16.23 1.79 -15.89
CA PRO A 150 14.93 1.22 -15.53
C PRO A 150 14.94 -0.30 -15.29
N GLU A 151 15.92 -1.02 -15.79
CA GLU A 151 16.08 -2.47 -15.62
C GLU A 151 17.05 -2.83 -14.49
N ASN A 152 17.50 -1.86 -13.69
CA ASN A 152 18.37 -2.14 -12.55
C ASN A 152 17.60 -2.92 -11.48
N TYR A 153 17.80 -4.23 -11.49
CA TYR A 153 17.10 -5.16 -10.59
C TYR A 153 17.25 -4.78 -9.12
N GLN A 154 18.50 -4.49 -8.70
CA GLN A 154 18.76 -4.18 -7.27
C GLN A 154 18.06 -2.90 -6.82
N ALA A 155 18.10 -1.84 -7.62
CA ALA A 155 17.42 -0.59 -7.28
C ALA A 155 15.90 -0.78 -7.23
N ARG A 156 15.33 -1.51 -8.19
CA ARG A 156 13.89 -1.83 -8.20
C ARG A 156 13.49 -2.70 -7.02
N ALA A 157 14.30 -3.67 -6.64
CA ALA A 157 14.06 -4.55 -5.48
C ALA A 157 14.05 -3.76 -4.17
N GLU A 158 15.02 -2.86 -3.97
CA GLU A 158 15.10 -2.01 -2.78
C GLU A 158 13.88 -1.07 -2.66
N ILE A 159 13.48 -0.43 -3.77
CA ILE A 159 12.28 0.42 -3.80
C ILE A 159 11.02 -0.40 -3.51
N MET A 160 10.90 -1.58 -4.11
CA MET A 160 9.74 -2.46 -3.93
C MET A 160 9.61 -2.94 -2.49
N TRP A 161 10.70 -3.32 -1.85
CA TRP A 161 10.70 -3.71 -0.45
C TRP A 161 10.41 -2.51 0.47
N ALA A 162 11.00 -1.35 0.19
CA ALA A 162 10.74 -0.13 0.92
C ALA A 162 9.25 0.28 0.89
N SER A 163 8.56 0.08 -0.25
CA SER A 163 7.13 0.41 -0.39
C SER A 163 6.27 -0.40 0.58
N SER A 164 6.52 -1.69 0.70
CA SER A 164 5.80 -2.55 1.64
C SER A 164 6.03 -2.13 3.09
N LEU A 165 7.28 -1.87 3.47
CA LEU A 165 7.63 -1.48 4.84
C LEU A 165 7.11 -0.10 5.23
N ALA A 166 6.99 0.81 4.28
CA ALA A 166 6.47 2.16 4.51
C ALA A 166 5.02 2.15 5.01
N HIS A 167 4.22 1.14 4.63
CA HIS A 167 2.77 1.15 4.88
C HIS A 167 2.20 -0.12 5.55
N ASN A 168 3.04 -1.05 5.96
CA ASN A 168 2.58 -2.29 6.63
C ASN A 168 2.27 -2.13 8.13
N GLY A 169 2.51 -0.94 8.69
CA GLY A 169 2.35 -0.63 10.12
C GLY A 169 3.66 -0.63 10.91
N LEU A 170 4.79 -1.08 10.32
CA LEU A 170 6.07 -1.15 11.03
C LEU A 170 6.57 0.25 11.44
N MET A 171 6.42 1.23 10.55
CA MET A 171 6.85 2.62 10.81
C MET A 171 5.95 3.37 11.81
N ASN A 172 4.89 2.73 12.32
CA ASN A 172 4.01 3.26 13.38
C ASN A 172 4.21 2.57 14.73
N CYS A 173 5.14 1.62 14.83
CA CYS A 173 5.33 0.85 16.06
C CYS A 173 5.73 1.77 17.22
N GLY A 174 4.93 1.76 18.27
CA GLY A 174 5.16 2.54 19.49
C GLY A 174 4.61 3.97 19.46
N GLY A 175 4.19 4.48 18.33
CA GLY A 175 3.65 5.83 18.17
C GLY A 175 2.16 5.89 17.82
N PRO A 176 1.56 7.09 17.83
CA PRO A 176 0.22 7.29 17.34
C PRO A 176 0.17 7.02 15.83
N LYS A 177 -0.99 6.56 15.36
CA LYS A 177 -1.21 6.39 13.92
C LYS A 177 -1.24 7.77 13.25
N GLY A 178 -0.12 8.16 12.65
CA GLY A 178 -0.07 9.26 11.69
C GLY A 178 -0.44 8.69 10.33
N ASP A 179 -1.51 9.17 9.74
CA ASP A 179 -1.95 8.78 8.41
C ASP A 179 -2.89 9.89 7.94
N TRP A 180 -2.32 10.98 7.46
CA TRP A 180 -3.07 12.22 7.35
C TRP A 180 -3.07 12.88 6.00
N ALA A 181 -2.43 12.39 4.98
CA ALA A 181 -2.47 13.15 3.75
C ALA A 181 -2.16 12.46 2.43
N CYS A 182 -1.78 11.20 2.39
CA CYS A 182 -1.49 10.59 1.08
C CYS A 182 -2.70 10.06 0.36
#